data_1acf9268ab735dc25f0525752aa9ed56
#
_entry.id   1acf9268ab735dc25f0525752aa9ed56
#
_cell.length_a   1.000
_cell.length_b   1.000
_cell.length_c   1.000
_cell.angle_alpha   90.00
_cell.angle_beta   90.00
_cell.angle_gamma   90.00
#
_symmetry.space_group_name_H-M   'P 1'
#
loop_
_entity.id
_entity.type
_entity.pdbx_description
1 polymer ?
#
loop_
_entity_poly.entity_id
_entity_poly.type
_entity_poly.pdbx_seq_one_letter_code
_entity_poly.pdbx_strand_id
1 'polypeptide(L)'
;MNINDYSKSREAYLRACKVIPSGIYGHQGPAEGCYTPIEAWPMFSSRAEGSYFWDLDGNRMIDYMCGYGPNILGYHDPDVDEAARRQRELEDCVTVPSTKMIDFAELLVDTVACADWAFFAKNGNDVTTLAIMTARAYTHRKKIVFFKGYYHGVSPWTQKMDYAGVLEEDVMHNLYVDWNDFDALAELFDRYKGEIAAVIGQPYMHGNFKDNELPADGFWQKVRKLCTDNGTVLIVDDVRAGWRIDLRGSDHYFGFKADLICFCKALANGYNVSALCGQDFLKNTVSGMSYTGSYWLSAVPFAAGIACIEKMKKLDLPRVLNEKGKKLGDGLIEAGKQYGFDLHVSGMPSLFYLRLADDPSLMLHQEWIAECVKRGVFFTTHHNHFINYALSDADIAETIAVAEEAFSVVRERHPQD
;
A
#
# COMPACT_ATOMS: atom_id res chain seq x y z
N MET A 1 30.80 3.96 -6.43
CA MET A 1 30.09 5.07 -5.70
C MET A 1 30.53 5.13 -4.26
N ASN A 2 30.31 6.25 -3.55
CA ASN A 2 30.60 6.32 -2.12
C ASN A 2 29.61 5.47 -1.33
N ILE A 3 30.13 4.75 -0.29
CA ILE A 3 29.31 3.98 0.62
C ILE A 3 28.86 4.90 1.77
N ASN A 4 27.57 4.90 2.08
CA ASN A 4 26.96 5.69 3.14
C ASN A 4 27.47 5.25 4.53
N ASP A 5 27.66 6.21 5.43
CA ASP A 5 27.87 5.98 6.87
C ASP A 5 26.55 6.19 7.60
N TYR A 6 26.26 5.37 8.60
CA TYR A 6 25.03 5.39 9.41
C TYR A 6 25.31 5.50 10.92
N SER A 7 26.43 6.08 11.30
CA SER A 7 26.88 6.13 12.71
C SER A 7 25.90 6.90 13.61
N LYS A 8 25.38 8.05 13.16
CA LYS A 8 24.38 8.82 13.93
C LYS A 8 23.03 8.11 14.00
N SER A 9 22.62 7.44 12.92
CA SER A 9 21.40 6.64 12.91
C SER A 9 21.47 5.51 13.95
N ARG A 10 22.62 4.84 14.09
CA ARG A 10 22.86 3.82 15.13
C ARG A 10 22.82 4.39 16.53
N GLU A 11 23.47 5.54 16.77
CA GLU A 11 23.43 6.22 18.07
C GLU A 11 21.99 6.60 18.45
N ALA A 12 21.22 7.14 17.51
CA ALA A 12 19.81 7.47 17.72
C ALA A 12 18.97 6.21 18.01
N TYR A 13 19.25 5.10 17.34
CA TYR A 13 18.58 3.81 17.60
C TYR A 13 18.82 3.31 19.03
N LEU A 14 20.05 3.39 19.52
CA LEU A 14 20.37 3.02 20.91
C LEU A 14 19.63 3.90 21.94
N ARG A 15 19.40 5.17 21.64
CA ARG A 15 18.53 6.04 22.46
C ARG A 15 17.08 5.62 22.38
N ALA A 16 16.58 5.32 21.17
CA ALA A 16 15.19 4.92 20.93
C ALA A 16 14.84 3.63 21.68
N CYS A 17 15.74 2.64 21.72
CA CYS A 17 15.55 1.38 22.43
C CYS A 17 15.28 1.55 23.94
N LYS A 18 15.65 2.69 24.54
CA LYS A 18 15.40 2.96 25.96
C LYS A 18 13.96 3.39 26.25
N VAL A 19 13.24 3.91 25.25
CA VAL A 19 11.94 4.57 25.44
C VAL A 19 10.87 4.11 24.43
N ILE A 20 11.26 3.41 23.40
CA ILE A 20 10.38 2.87 22.37
C ILE A 20 10.59 1.36 22.34
N PRO A 21 9.55 0.53 22.43
CA PRO A 21 9.68 -0.91 22.25
C PRO A 21 10.41 -1.24 20.94
N SER A 22 11.51 -2.01 21.04
CA SER A 22 12.39 -2.34 19.90
C SER A 22 13.09 -1.15 19.21
N GLY A 23 13.02 0.05 19.79
CA GLY A 23 13.60 1.28 19.23
C GLY A 23 12.84 1.88 18.05
N ILE A 24 12.49 1.06 17.08
CA ILE A 24 11.57 1.34 15.97
C ILE A 24 10.61 0.16 15.90
N TYR A 25 9.30 0.40 15.84
CA TYR A 25 8.30 -0.66 15.86
C TYR A 25 7.71 -0.96 14.48
N GLY A 26 7.00 -2.08 14.41
CA GLY A 26 6.43 -2.59 13.17
C GLY A 26 7.52 -2.99 12.18
N HIS A 27 7.16 -3.13 10.94
CA HIS A 27 8.04 -3.53 9.85
C HIS A 27 9.02 -2.43 9.38
N GLN A 28 9.19 -1.37 10.16
CA GLN A 28 10.07 -0.23 9.83
C GLN A 28 11.49 -0.40 10.37
N GLY A 29 11.70 -1.31 11.32
CA GLY A 29 13.01 -1.53 11.92
C GLY A 29 13.73 -2.76 11.39
N PRO A 30 15.07 -2.79 11.49
CA PRO A 30 15.86 -3.94 11.05
C PRO A 30 15.57 -5.21 11.87
N ALA A 31 15.05 -5.07 13.08
CA ALA A 31 14.69 -6.19 13.95
C ALA A 31 13.39 -6.91 13.54
N GLU A 32 12.55 -6.30 12.72
CA GLU A 32 11.23 -6.82 12.33
C GLU A 32 11.26 -7.54 10.97
N GLY A 33 12.38 -8.17 10.62
CA GLY A 33 12.45 -8.98 9.40
C GLY A 33 12.51 -8.17 8.11
N CYS A 34 13.06 -6.97 8.14
CA CYS A 34 13.39 -6.22 6.93
C CYS A 34 14.43 -6.96 6.07
N TYR A 35 15.08 -7.94 6.65
CA TYR A 35 16.11 -8.76 6.01
C TYR A 35 17.20 -7.91 5.33
N THR A 36 17.41 -6.71 5.84
CA THR A 36 18.51 -5.83 5.43
C THR A 36 19.42 -5.64 6.62
N PRO A 37 20.73 -5.88 6.47
CA PRO A 37 21.69 -5.71 7.55
C PRO A 37 21.63 -4.31 8.17
N ILE A 38 21.76 -4.23 9.49
CA ILE A 38 21.70 -2.97 10.25
C ILE A 38 22.71 -1.94 9.72
N GLU A 39 23.82 -2.38 9.18
CA GLU A 39 24.86 -1.56 8.57
C GLU A 39 24.42 -0.88 7.26
N ALA A 40 23.33 -1.34 6.66
CA ALA A 40 22.74 -0.77 5.45
C ALA A 40 21.41 -0.04 5.70
N TRP A 41 21.01 0.16 6.98
CA TRP A 41 19.69 0.69 7.27
C TRP A 41 19.72 2.14 7.78
N PRO A 42 19.12 3.11 7.05
CA PRO A 42 18.99 4.51 7.47
C PRO A 42 17.83 4.66 8.46
N MET A 43 18.01 4.33 9.73
CA MET A 43 16.95 4.16 10.72
C MET A 43 16.06 5.37 10.96
N PHE A 44 16.58 6.59 10.79
CA PHE A 44 15.84 7.83 11.06
C PHE A 44 16.10 8.84 9.96
N SER A 45 15.04 9.51 9.51
CA SER A 45 15.13 10.61 8.56
C SER A 45 15.27 11.94 9.26
N SER A 46 15.97 12.89 8.63
CA SER A 46 16.10 14.29 9.04
C SER A 46 15.27 15.24 8.20
N ARG A 47 15.07 14.93 6.92
CA ARG A 47 14.20 15.67 5.99
C ARG A 47 13.80 14.79 4.80
N ALA A 48 12.80 15.25 4.04
CA ALA A 48 12.40 14.64 2.78
C ALA A 48 12.00 15.72 1.77
N GLU A 49 12.13 15.46 0.47
CA GLU A 49 11.74 16.37 -0.61
C GLU A 49 11.66 15.61 -1.95
N GLY A 50 10.60 15.79 -2.71
CA GLY A 50 10.43 15.11 -3.99
C GLY A 50 10.48 13.60 -3.86
N SER A 51 11.44 12.95 -4.53
CA SER A 51 11.67 11.50 -4.48
C SER A 51 12.65 11.07 -3.40
N TYR A 52 13.11 11.97 -2.54
CA TYR A 52 14.21 11.73 -1.65
C TYR A 52 13.84 11.89 -0.18
N PHE A 53 14.52 11.13 0.67
CA PHE A 53 14.72 11.51 2.05
C PHE A 53 16.22 11.55 2.39
N TRP A 54 16.55 12.22 3.47
CA TRP A 54 17.90 12.26 4.05
C TRP A 54 17.84 11.67 5.46
N ASP A 55 18.79 10.83 5.78
CA ASP A 55 18.93 10.28 7.12
C ASP A 55 19.62 11.28 8.08
N LEU A 56 19.91 10.86 9.31
CA LEU A 56 20.59 11.69 10.31
C LEU A 56 22.05 11.92 9.99
N ASP A 57 22.66 11.08 9.20
CA ASP A 57 24.05 11.19 8.78
C ASP A 57 24.22 12.08 7.54
N GLY A 58 23.09 12.49 6.93
CA GLY A 58 23.03 13.36 5.76
C GLY A 58 23.07 12.58 4.44
N ASN A 59 22.95 11.26 4.47
CA ASN A 59 22.88 10.46 3.27
C ASN A 59 21.55 10.71 2.55
N ARG A 60 21.62 11.02 1.25
CA ARG A 60 20.44 11.14 0.39
C ARG A 60 20.03 9.76 -0.11
N MET A 61 18.75 9.44 0.02
CA MET A 61 18.15 8.21 -0.47
C MET A 61 17.10 8.51 -1.54
N ILE A 62 17.19 7.88 -2.71
CA ILE A 62 16.05 7.79 -3.65
C ILE A 62 15.07 6.78 -3.04
N ASP A 63 13.87 7.23 -2.70
CA ASP A 63 12.92 6.45 -1.90
C ASP A 63 11.86 5.75 -2.76
N TYR A 64 11.98 4.44 -2.86
CA TYR A 64 10.97 3.58 -3.50
C TYR A 64 9.94 3.01 -2.53
N MET A 65 10.01 3.37 -1.24
CA MET A 65 8.96 3.02 -0.29
C MET A 65 7.88 4.10 -0.19
N CYS A 66 8.21 5.37 -0.49
CA CYS A 66 7.28 6.49 -0.49
C CYS A 66 6.45 6.58 0.80
N GLY A 67 7.07 6.30 1.98
CA GLY A 67 6.38 6.19 3.27
C GLY A 67 5.41 5.01 3.36
N TYR A 68 5.69 3.90 2.71
CA TYR A 68 4.81 2.73 2.49
C TYR A 68 3.60 3.04 1.59
N GLY A 69 3.82 3.95 0.61
CA GLY A 69 2.90 4.23 -0.48
C GLY A 69 2.08 5.51 -0.42
N PRO A 70 1.98 6.28 0.68
CA PRO A 70 1.16 7.50 0.66
C PRO A 70 1.70 8.61 -0.25
N ASN A 71 3.01 8.80 -0.37
CA ASN A 71 3.59 9.95 -1.08
C ASN A 71 3.63 9.72 -2.61
N ILE A 72 2.45 9.63 -3.23
CA ILE A 72 2.30 9.32 -4.65
C ILE A 72 2.81 10.43 -5.59
N LEU A 73 2.73 11.70 -5.15
CA LEU A 73 3.26 12.86 -5.86
C LEU A 73 4.72 13.16 -5.51
N GLY A 74 5.24 12.52 -4.47
CA GLY A 74 6.51 12.82 -3.82
C GLY A 74 6.33 13.61 -2.53
N TYR A 75 7.43 13.78 -1.79
CA TYR A 75 7.45 14.53 -0.54
C TYR A 75 7.31 16.03 -0.80
N HIS A 76 6.56 16.72 0.05
CA HIS A 76 6.35 18.17 -0.03
C HIS A 76 5.86 18.66 -1.38
N ASP A 77 4.84 17.99 -1.94
CA ASP A 77 4.20 18.48 -3.16
C ASP A 77 3.58 19.87 -2.90
N PRO A 78 3.98 20.91 -3.65
CA PRO A 78 3.64 22.29 -3.33
C PRO A 78 2.14 22.58 -3.43
N ASP A 79 1.40 21.93 -4.32
CA ASP A 79 -0.04 22.16 -4.47
C ASP A 79 -0.81 21.56 -3.29
N VAL A 80 -0.41 20.36 -2.85
CA VAL A 80 -1.03 19.66 -1.72
C VAL A 80 -0.70 20.36 -0.40
N ASP A 81 0.57 20.70 -0.17
CA ASP A 81 1.02 21.36 1.04
C ASP A 81 0.40 22.76 1.18
N GLU A 82 0.27 23.51 0.08
CA GLU A 82 -0.37 24.82 0.09
C GLU A 82 -1.87 24.75 0.39
N ALA A 83 -2.57 23.75 -0.16
CA ALA A 83 -3.99 23.53 0.17
C ALA A 83 -4.17 23.21 1.65
N ALA A 84 -3.33 22.33 2.19
CA ALA A 84 -3.32 21.97 3.61
C ALA A 84 -3.01 23.18 4.50
N ARG A 85 -1.99 23.98 4.16
CA ARG A 85 -1.60 25.20 4.88
C ARG A 85 -2.75 26.22 4.94
N ARG A 86 -3.38 26.49 3.80
CA ARG A 86 -4.52 27.43 3.74
C ARG A 86 -5.70 26.97 4.59
N GLN A 87 -6.01 25.68 4.53
CA GLN A 87 -7.09 25.13 5.36
C GLN A 87 -6.75 25.21 6.84
N ARG A 88 -5.50 24.97 7.22
CA ARG A 88 -5.02 25.08 8.61
C ARG A 88 -5.16 26.48 9.18
N GLU A 89 -4.98 27.50 8.36
CA GLU A 89 -5.16 28.92 8.75
C GLU A 89 -6.65 29.28 8.99
N LEU A 90 -7.58 28.57 8.36
CA LEU A 90 -9.02 28.79 8.57
C LEU A 90 -9.51 28.01 9.78
N GLU A 91 -9.38 26.70 9.74
CA GLU A 91 -9.77 25.75 10.80
C GLU A 91 -9.31 24.34 10.44
N ASP A 92 -9.30 23.41 11.42
CA ASP A 92 -8.96 22.01 11.19
C ASP A 92 -9.83 21.07 12.05
N CYS A 93 -9.39 20.74 13.27
CA CYS A 93 -10.03 19.79 14.15
C CYS A 93 -10.99 20.52 15.11
N VAL A 94 -12.16 20.90 14.60
CA VAL A 94 -13.21 21.57 15.38
C VAL A 94 -14.40 20.65 15.63
N THR A 95 -15.30 21.03 16.54
CA THR A 95 -16.43 20.17 16.95
C THR A 95 -17.43 19.89 15.82
N VAL A 96 -17.64 20.85 14.92
CA VAL A 96 -18.50 20.68 13.73
C VAL A 96 -17.63 20.52 12.48
N PRO A 97 -17.99 19.63 11.53
CA PRO A 97 -17.16 19.40 10.36
C PRO A 97 -17.12 20.61 9.43
N SER A 98 -15.98 20.79 8.76
CA SER A 98 -15.84 21.71 7.64
C SER A 98 -16.65 21.29 6.42
N THR A 99 -17.06 22.26 5.60
CA THR A 99 -17.64 21.96 4.26
C THR A 99 -16.65 21.28 3.33
N LYS A 100 -15.34 21.31 3.63
CA LYS A 100 -14.33 20.54 2.91
C LYS A 100 -14.59 19.04 2.93
N MET A 101 -15.27 18.52 3.95
CA MET A 101 -15.76 17.14 3.98
C MET A 101 -16.76 16.87 2.86
N ILE A 102 -17.66 17.80 2.58
CA ILE A 102 -18.65 17.70 1.50
C ILE A 102 -17.95 17.77 0.15
N ASP A 103 -17.13 18.81 -0.06
CA ASP A 103 -16.37 18.99 -1.32
C ASP A 103 -15.56 17.71 -1.66
N PHE A 104 -14.94 17.10 -0.64
CA PHE A 104 -14.13 15.89 -0.83
C PHE A 104 -14.99 14.65 -1.12
N ALA A 105 -16.14 14.51 -0.46
CA ALA A 105 -17.07 13.42 -0.73
C ALA A 105 -17.63 13.51 -2.16
N GLU A 106 -18.03 14.71 -2.60
CA GLU A 106 -18.50 14.95 -3.96
C GLU A 106 -17.44 14.62 -5.00
N LEU A 107 -16.18 15.03 -4.77
CA LEU A 107 -15.05 14.70 -5.64
C LEU A 107 -14.81 13.17 -5.73
N LEU A 108 -14.94 12.44 -4.62
CA LEU A 108 -14.78 10.98 -4.61
C LEU A 108 -15.92 10.31 -5.37
N VAL A 109 -17.15 10.73 -5.16
CA VAL A 109 -18.34 10.21 -5.87
C VAL A 109 -18.25 10.48 -7.37
N ASP A 110 -17.78 11.66 -7.77
CA ASP A 110 -17.56 12.00 -9.19
C ASP A 110 -16.42 11.18 -9.83
N THR A 111 -15.42 10.79 -9.04
CA THR A 111 -14.20 10.15 -9.57
C THR A 111 -14.26 8.63 -9.55
N VAL A 112 -14.71 8.03 -8.45
CA VAL A 112 -14.66 6.58 -8.22
C VAL A 112 -15.88 5.89 -8.81
N ALA A 113 -15.66 4.91 -9.70
CA ALA A 113 -16.72 4.32 -10.52
C ALA A 113 -17.81 3.57 -9.74
N CYS A 114 -17.50 3.02 -8.56
CA CYS A 114 -18.47 2.32 -7.72
C CYS A 114 -19.05 3.18 -6.59
N ALA A 115 -18.64 4.45 -6.47
CA ALA A 115 -19.01 5.30 -5.33
C ALA A 115 -20.31 6.08 -5.59
N ASP A 116 -21.32 5.86 -4.75
CA ASP A 116 -22.49 6.71 -4.63
C ASP A 116 -22.43 7.56 -3.33
N TRP A 117 -21.50 7.26 -2.43
CA TRP A 117 -21.21 7.97 -1.17
C TRP A 117 -19.80 7.71 -0.69
N ALA A 118 -19.31 8.53 0.25
CA ALA A 118 -18.03 8.36 0.94
C ALA A 118 -18.19 8.54 2.45
N PHE A 119 -17.42 7.76 3.23
CA PHE A 119 -17.28 7.87 4.68
C PHE A 119 -15.78 8.01 5.01
N PHE A 120 -15.42 8.93 5.90
CA PHE A 120 -14.03 9.28 6.17
C PHE A 120 -13.54 8.79 7.53
N ALA A 121 -12.27 8.36 7.55
CA ALA A 121 -11.51 8.02 8.74
C ALA A 121 -10.03 8.42 8.56
N LYS A 122 -9.09 7.79 9.25
CA LYS A 122 -7.66 8.17 9.19
C LYS A 122 -6.74 7.10 8.60
N ASN A 123 -6.95 5.84 8.92
CA ASN A 123 -6.08 4.74 8.47
C ASN A 123 -6.86 3.77 7.58
N GLY A 124 -6.11 2.98 6.78
CA GLY A 124 -6.72 1.90 6.00
C GLY A 124 -7.49 0.89 6.87
N ASN A 125 -6.93 0.58 8.05
CA ASN A 125 -7.60 -0.30 9.02
C ASN A 125 -9.00 0.19 9.47
N ASP A 126 -9.20 1.49 9.57
CA ASP A 126 -10.48 2.05 9.99
C ASP A 126 -11.57 1.72 8.95
N VAL A 127 -11.25 1.96 7.67
CA VAL A 127 -12.21 1.75 6.58
C VAL A 127 -12.38 0.29 6.18
N THR A 128 -11.34 -0.54 6.27
CA THR A 128 -11.49 -2.00 6.04
C THR A 128 -12.33 -2.64 7.14
N THR A 129 -12.16 -2.20 8.39
CA THR A 129 -12.99 -2.60 9.53
C THR A 129 -14.43 -2.19 9.33
N LEU A 130 -14.69 -0.92 8.98
CA LEU A 130 -16.03 -0.43 8.70
C LEU A 130 -16.69 -1.19 7.54
N ALA A 131 -15.94 -1.49 6.48
CA ALA A 131 -16.47 -2.26 5.34
C ALA A 131 -16.94 -3.66 5.77
N ILE A 132 -16.15 -4.38 6.56
CA ILE A 132 -16.54 -5.70 7.10
C ILE A 132 -17.76 -5.59 8.02
N MET A 133 -17.79 -4.60 8.91
CA MET A 133 -18.93 -4.36 9.79
C MET A 133 -20.19 -4.05 8.97
N THR A 134 -20.08 -3.22 7.95
CA THR A 134 -21.18 -2.86 7.03
C THR A 134 -21.73 -4.10 6.34
N ALA A 135 -20.87 -4.95 5.79
CA ALA A 135 -21.28 -6.18 5.13
C ALA A 135 -22.02 -7.12 6.08
N ARG A 136 -21.53 -7.29 7.31
CA ARG A 136 -22.20 -8.11 8.35
C ARG A 136 -23.54 -7.52 8.77
N ALA A 137 -23.62 -6.20 8.97
CA ALA A 137 -24.86 -5.53 9.35
C ALA A 137 -25.93 -5.60 8.25
N TYR A 138 -25.52 -5.39 6.98
CA TYR A 138 -26.43 -5.44 5.84
C TYR A 138 -26.97 -6.85 5.56
N THR A 139 -26.09 -7.84 5.55
CA THR A 139 -26.45 -9.21 5.19
C THR A 139 -27.03 -10.02 6.36
N HIS A 140 -26.85 -9.57 7.61
CA HIS A 140 -27.10 -10.33 8.84
C HIS A 140 -26.33 -11.65 8.91
N ARG A 141 -25.19 -11.76 8.22
CA ARG A 141 -24.31 -12.93 8.15
C ARG A 141 -22.99 -12.65 8.87
N LYS A 142 -22.22 -13.73 9.18
CA LYS A 142 -21.03 -13.60 10.02
C LYS A 142 -19.73 -13.82 9.26
N LYS A 143 -19.72 -14.75 8.30
CA LYS A 143 -18.48 -15.22 7.66
C LYS A 143 -17.94 -14.23 6.65
N ILE A 144 -16.61 -14.09 6.63
CA ILE A 144 -15.87 -13.27 5.66
C ILE A 144 -14.87 -14.16 4.96
N VAL A 145 -14.80 -14.07 3.64
CA VAL A 145 -13.77 -14.75 2.84
C VAL A 145 -12.61 -13.81 2.57
N PHE A 146 -11.41 -14.31 2.84
CA PHE A 146 -10.12 -13.66 2.60
C PHE A 146 -9.28 -14.48 1.62
N PHE A 147 -8.52 -13.82 0.75
CA PHE A 147 -7.49 -14.47 -0.07
C PHE A 147 -6.20 -14.60 0.73
N LYS A 148 -5.60 -15.79 0.82
CA LYS A 148 -4.35 -16.02 1.59
C LYS A 148 -3.22 -15.10 1.12
N GLY A 149 -2.42 -14.61 2.05
CA GLY A 149 -1.35 -13.63 1.77
C GLY A 149 -1.79 -12.17 1.86
N TYR A 150 -3.04 -11.91 2.23
CA TYR A 150 -3.58 -10.57 2.40
C TYR A 150 -2.96 -9.77 3.55
N TYR A 151 -3.18 -8.45 3.48
CA TYR A 151 -3.03 -7.53 4.62
C TYR A 151 -4.14 -6.48 4.54
N HIS A 152 -5.10 -6.51 5.47
CA HIS A 152 -6.25 -5.60 5.52
C HIS A 152 -6.29 -4.74 6.78
N GLY A 153 -5.17 -4.59 7.46
CA GLY A 153 -5.05 -3.79 8.67
C GLY A 153 -4.67 -4.61 9.90
N VAL A 154 -4.89 -4.05 11.08
CA VAL A 154 -4.39 -4.56 12.38
C VAL A 154 -5.50 -4.88 13.38
N SER A 155 -6.77 -4.80 13.02
CA SER A 155 -7.87 -5.27 13.87
C SER A 155 -7.78 -6.78 14.06
N PRO A 156 -8.05 -7.34 15.26
CA PRO A 156 -7.87 -8.77 15.54
C PRO A 156 -8.52 -9.67 14.50
N TRP A 157 -9.73 -9.34 14.05
CA TRP A 157 -10.46 -10.09 13.02
C TRP A 157 -9.90 -10.03 11.59
N THR A 158 -8.89 -9.17 11.33
CA THR A 158 -8.15 -9.11 10.06
C THR A 158 -6.75 -9.72 10.18
N GLN A 159 -6.38 -10.20 11.37
CA GLN A 159 -5.07 -10.77 11.63
C GLN A 159 -5.06 -12.29 11.41
N LYS A 160 -3.88 -12.89 11.47
CA LYS A 160 -3.71 -14.33 11.45
C LYS A 160 -3.80 -14.90 12.87
N MET A 161 -4.34 -16.10 13.00
CA MET A 161 -4.51 -16.79 14.28
C MET A 161 -3.20 -16.99 15.06
N ASP A 162 -2.07 -17.12 14.36
CA ASP A 162 -0.75 -17.33 14.94
C ASP A 162 -0.07 -16.05 15.43
N TYR A 163 -0.72 -14.88 15.26
CA TYR A 163 -0.18 -13.61 15.74
C TYR A 163 -0.48 -13.41 17.23
N ALA A 164 0.53 -12.92 17.96
CA ALA A 164 0.42 -12.68 19.39
C ALA A 164 -0.75 -11.73 19.72
N GLY A 165 -1.62 -12.17 20.64
CA GLY A 165 -2.77 -11.39 21.09
C GLY A 165 -4.04 -11.52 20.22
N VAL A 166 -4.02 -12.34 19.18
CA VAL A 166 -5.22 -12.72 18.42
C VAL A 166 -5.85 -13.94 19.06
N LEU A 167 -7.17 -13.88 19.30
CA LEU A 167 -7.92 -14.99 19.88
C LEU A 167 -8.63 -15.80 18.79
N GLU A 168 -8.94 -17.06 19.07
CA GLU A 168 -9.72 -17.90 18.14
C GLU A 168 -11.08 -17.25 17.84
N GLU A 169 -11.72 -16.65 18.83
CA GLU A 169 -12.98 -15.95 18.72
C GLU A 169 -12.94 -14.75 17.76
N ASP A 170 -11.78 -14.09 17.63
CA ASP A 170 -11.59 -12.97 16.70
C ASP A 170 -11.70 -13.43 15.25
N VAL A 171 -11.20 -14.61 14.93
CA VAL A 171 -11.03 -15.12 13.55
C VAL A 171 -11.92 -16.33 13.22
N MET A 172 -12.70 -16.85 14.14
CA MET A 172 -13.53 -18.06 13.97
C MET A 172 -14.56 -17.96 12.80
N HIS A 173 -14.85 -16.77 12.34
CA HIS A 173 -15.75 -16.50 11.23
C HIS A 173 -15.02 -16.21 9.92
N ASN A 174 -13.70 -16.28 9.89
CA ASN A 174 -12.90 -16.05 8.71
C ASN A 174 -12.76 -17.34 7.89
N LEU A 175 -12.92 -17.21 6.59
CA LEU A 175 -12.70 -18.27 5.60
C LEU A 175 -11.54 -17.86 4.70
N TYR A 176 -10.72 -18.82 4.31
CA TYR A 176 -9.51 -18.53 3.54
C TYR A 176 -9.48 -19.33 2.25
N VAL A 177 -9.13 -18.69 1.15
CA VAL A 177 -8.96 -19.30 -0.17
C VAL A 177 -7.65 -18.81 -0.79
N ASP A 178 -7.03 -19.64 -1.61
CA ASP A 178 -5.84 -19.24 -2.33
C ASP A 178 -6.18 -18.22 -3.44
N TRP A 179 -5.23 -17.35 -3.74
CA TRP A 179 -5.40 -16.35 -4.80
C TRP A 179 -5.57 -17.04 -6.15
N ASN A 180 -6.45 -16.50 -7.00
CA ASN A 180 -6.82 -17.07 -8.31
C ASN A 180 -7.52 -18.46 -8.27
N ASP A 181 -7.80 -19.03 -7.11
CA ASP A 181 -8.53 -20.28 -6.97
C ASP A 181 -10.05 -20.02 -6.88
N PHE A 182 -10.67 -19.80 -8.04
CA PHE A 182 -12.11 -19.56 -8.11
C PHE A 182 -12.93 -20.79 -7.72
N ASP A 183 -12.45 -21.99 -8.02
CA ASP A 183 -13.19 -23.24 -7.76
C ASP A 183 -13.28 -23.49 -6.24
N ALA A 184 -12.18 -23.32 -5.52
CA ALA A 184 -12.20 -23.38 -4.06
C ALA A 184 -13.09 -22.27 -3.44
N LEU A 185 -13.13 -21.07 -4.03
CA LEU A 185 -14.05 -20.02 -3.60
C LEU A 185 -15.51 -20.44 -3.78
N ALA A 186 -15.87 -21.03 -4.93
CA ALA A 186 -17.22 -21.52 -5.20
C ALA A 186 -17.62 -22.64 -4.24
N GLU A 187 -16.71 -23.57 -3.91
CA GLU A 187 -16.94 -24.62 -2.92
C GLU A 187 -17.22 -24.05 -1.53
N LEU A 188 -16.57 -22.94 -1.13
CA LEU A 188 -16.89 -22.27 0.13
C LEU A 188 -18.31 -21.71 0.14
N PHE A 189 -18.79 -21.14 -0.97
CA PHE A 189 -20.15 -20.64 -1.10
C PHE A 189 -21.20 -21.76 -1.03
N ASP A 190 -20.91 -22.92 -1.60
CA ASP A 190 -21.79 -24.08 -1.50
C ASP A 190 -21.84 -24.64 -0.08
N ARG A 191 -20.67 -24.76 0.57
CA ARG A 191 -20.54 -25.27 1.97
C ARG A 191 -21.20 -24.35 2.98
N TYR A 192 -21.07 -23.04 2.83
CA TYR A 192 -21.57 -22.03 3.75
C TYR A 192 -22.70 -21.20 3.13
N LYS A 193 -23.59 -21.87 2.42
CA LYS A 193 -24.71 -21.23 1.73
C LYS A 193 -25.53 -20.32 2.64
N GLY A 194 -25.60 -19.03 2.27
CA GLY A 194 -26.34 -18.04 3.04
C GLY A 194 -25.66 -17.55 4.33
N GLU A 195 -24.40 -17.94 4.61
CA GLU A 195 -23.66 -17.51 5.80
C GLU A 195 -22.54 -16.49 5.51
N ILE A 196 -22.11 -16.35 4.25
CA ILE A 196 -21.01 -15.46 3.85
C ILE A 196 -21.53 -14.04 3.69
N ALA A 197 -21.04 -13.13 4.56
CA ALA A 197 -21.38 -11.71 4.55
C ALA A 197 -20.62 -10.96 3.45
N ALA A 198 -19.34 -11.23 3.30
CA ALA A 198 -18.50 -10.58 2.31
C ALA A 198 -17.35 -11.47 1.80
N VAL A 199 -16.90 -11.13 0.60
CA VAL A 199 -15.56 -11.42 0.09
C VAL A 199 -14.77 -10.13 0.12
N ILE A 200 -13.59 -10.10 0.73
CA ILE A 200 -12.68 -8.97 0.72
C ILE A 200 -11.37 -9.36 0.04
N GLY A 201 -10.89 -8.52 -0.88
CA GLY A 201 -9.64 -8.76 -1.57
C GLY A 201 -8.93 -7.47 -1.96
N GLN A 202 -7.61 -7.56 -2.06
CA GLN A 202 -6.79 -6.57 -2.76
C GLN A 202 -7.03 -6.76 -4.26
N PRO A 203 -6.89 -5.72 -5.11
CA PRO A 203 -7.21 -5.83 -6.54
C PRO A 203 -6.35 -6.84 -7.29
N TYR A 204 -5.11 -7.04 -6.82
CA TYR A 204 -4.22 -8.14 -7.18
C TYR A 204 -3.39 -8.54 -5.96
N MET A 205 -2.80 -9.72 -5.95
CA MET A 205 -2.00 -10.16 -4.81
C MET A 205 -0.65 -9.42 -4.81
N HIS A 206 -0.45 -8.57 -3.82
CA HIS A 206 0.78 -7.84 -3.55
C HIS A 206 1.20 -8.07 -2.08
N GLY A 207 1.51 -9.31 -1.77
CA GLY A 207 1.98 -9.73 -0.44
C GLY A 207 3.41 -9.29 -0.15
N ASN A 208 3.96 -9.81 0.95
CA ASN A 208 5.36 -9.63 1.31
C ASN A 208 6.14 -10.92 1.03
N PHE A 209 7.43 -10.81 0.74
CA PHE A 209 8.37 -11.92 0.51
C PHE A 209 8.08 -12.83 -0.69
N LYS A 210 7.21 -12.45 -1.59
CA LYS A 210 6.89 -13.22 -2.79
C LYS A 210 6.50 -12.31 -3.94
N ASP A 211 6.59 -12.83 -5.15
CA ASP A 211 6.16 -12.13 -6.35
C ASP A 211 4.71 -11.69 -6.24
N ASN A 212 4.42 -10.50 -6.78
CA ASN A 212 3.07 -10.04 -6.98
C ASN A 212 2.38 -10.89 -8.06
N GLU A 213 1.10 -11.15 -7.88
CA GLU A 213 0.32 -11.97 -8.81
C GLU A 213 -0.95 -11.24 -9.24
N LEU A 214 -1.05 -10.96 -10.54
CA LEU A 214 -2.24 -10.35 -11.13
C LEU A 214 -3.43 -11.33 -11.10
N PRO A 215 -4.68 -10.83 -11.13
CA PRO A 215 -5.83 -11.71 -11.26
C PRO A 215 -5.78 -12.44 -12.61
N ALA A 216 -6.13 -13.73 -12.60
CA ALA A 216 -6.32 -14.49 -13.83
C ALA A 216 -7.46 -13.90 -14.66
N ASP A 217 -7.43 -14.13 -15.96
CA ASP A 217 -8.44 -13.60 -16.88
C ASP A 217 -9.87 -13.98 -16.44
N GLY A 218 -10.70 -12.97 -16.26
CA GLY A 218 -12.08 -13.14 -15.82
C GLY A 218 -12.27 -13.51 -14.34
N PHE A 219 -11.21 -13.58 -13.54
CA PHE A 219 -11.31 -13.94 -12.12
C PHE A 219 -12.29 -13.03 -11.37
N TRP A 220 -12.08 -11.72 -11.41
CA TRP A 220 -12.93 -10.76 -10.68
C TRP A 220 -14.37 -10.72 -11.19
N GLN A 221 -14.59 -10.92 -12.49
CA GLN A 221 -15.94 -11.00 -13.07
C GLN A 221 -16.70 -12.22 -12.51
N LYS A 222 -16.01 -13.36 -12.39
CA LYS A 222 -16.58 -14.58 -11.76
C LYS A 222 -16.85 -14.35 -10.27
N VAL A 223 -15.92 -13.75 -9.53
CA VAL A 223 -16.10 -13.40 -8.10
C VAL A 223 -17.28 -12.44 -7.93
N ARG A 224 -17.37 -11.39 -8.75
CA ARG A 224 -18.50 -10.46 -8.71
C ARG A 224 -19.85 -11.15 -8.93
N LYS A 225 -19.90 -12.01 -9.96
CA LYS A 225 -21.13 -12.78 -10.23
C LYS A 225 -21.50 -13.68 -9.07
N LEU A 226 -20.55 -14.43 -8.52
CA LEU A 226 -20.77 -15.31 -7.38
C LEU A 226 -21.31 -14.56 -6.16
N CYS A 227 -20.72 -13.41 -5.85
CA CYS A 227 -21.18 -12.54 -4.75
C CYS A 227 -22.61 -12.05 -5.01
N THR A 228 -22.93 -11.60 -6.23
CA THR A 228 -24.25 -11.12 -6.62
C THR A 228 -25.33 -12.20 -6.48
N ASP A 229 -25.05 -13.39 -7.03
CA ASP A 229 -25.99 -14.53 -7.02
C ASP A 229 -26.29 -15.00 -5.59
N ASN A 230 -25.40 -14.76 -4.64
CA ASN A 230 -25.54 -15.17 -3.25
C ASN A 230 -25.90 -14.04 -2.28
N GLY A 231 -26.09 -12.80 -2.75
CA GLY A 231 -26.36 -11.64 -1.89
C GLY A 231 -25.21 -11.39 -0.89
N THR A 232 -23.97 -11.59 -1.32
CA THR A 232 -22.73 -11.37 -0.57
C THR A 232 -22.10 -10.05 -1.00
N VAL A 233 -21.62 -9.25 -0.06
CA VAL A 233 -20.95 -7.96 -0.36
C VAL A 233 -19.54 -8.21 -0.88
N LEU A 234 -19.17 -7.57 -2.01
CA LEU A 234 -17.81 -7.58 -2.53
C LEU A 234 -17.08 -6.31 -2.11
N ILE A 235 -16.02 -6.49 -1.32
CA ILE A 235 -15.18 -5.41 -0.79
C ILE A 235 -13.83 -5.42 -1.51
N VAL A 236 -13.42 -4.28 -2.07
CA VAL A 236 -12.07 -4.10 -2.60
C VAL A 236 -11.25 -3.26 -1.61
N ASP A 237 -10.16 -3.83 -1.12
CA ASP A 237 -9.15 -3.10 -0.37
C ASP A 237 -8.14 -2.47 -1.33
N ASP A 238 -8.41 -1.24 -1.71
CA ASP A 238 -7.58 -0.44 -2.62
C ASP A 238 -6.64 0.54 -1.87
N VAL A 239 -6.39 0.27 -0.60
CA VAL A 239 -5.54 1.11 0.27
C VAL A 239 -4.11 1.22 -0.26
N ARG A 240 -3.57 0.15 -0.88
CA ARG A 240 -2.20 0.15 -1.40
C ARG A 240 -2.13 0.47 -2.90
N ALA A 241 -2.99 -0.13 -3.71
CA ALA A 241 -2.97 0.00 -5.17
C ALA A 241 -3.77 1.20 -5.70
N GLY A 242 -4.74 1.68 -4.95
CA GLY A 242 -5.60 2.80 -5.34
C GLY A 242 -4.83 4.03 -5.80
N TRP A 243 -5.38 4.70 -6.81
CA TRP A 243 -4.83 5.89 -7.48
C TRP A 243 -3.58 5.64 -8.33
N ARG A 244 -2.98 4.41 -8.30
CA ARG A 244 -1.77 4.06 -9.04
C ARG A 244 -2.04 3.41 -10.38
N ILE A 245 -3.14 2.68 -10.49
CA ILE A 245 -3.49 1.93 -11.70
C ILE A 245 -4.69 2.52 -12.44
N ASP A 246 -5.65 3.06 -11.71
CA ASP A 246 -6.81 3.76 -12.26
C ASP A 246 -7.33 4.78 -11.22
N LEU A 247 -7.67 6.00 -11.65
CA LEU A 247 -8.26 7.02 -10.79
C LEU A 247 -9.72 6.70 -10.42
N ARG A 248 -10.37 5.85 -11.20
CA ARG A 248 -11.77 5.44 -10.98
C ARG A 248 -11.91 4.27 -10.02
N GLY A 249 -10.80 3.74 -9.49
CA GLY A 249 -10.72 2.55 -8.65
C GLY A 249 -10.14 1.35 -9.37
N SER A 250 -9.45 0.49 -8.62
CA SER A 250 -8.84 -0.72 -9.21
C SER A 250 -9.88 -1.73 -9.71
N ASP A 251 -11.10 -1.73 -9.16
CA ASP A 251 -12.21 -2.53 -9.66
C ASP A 251 -12.62 -2.11 -11.09
N HIS A 252 -12.60 -0.81 -11.38
CA HIS A 252 -12.82 -0.32 -12.74
C HIS A 252 -11.72 -0.79 -13.71
N TYR A 253 -10.45 -0.73 -13.31
CA TYR A 253 -9.33 -1.20 -14.12
C TYR A 253 -9.47 -2.69 -14.49
N PHE A 254 -9.84 -3.54 -13.52
CA PHE A 254 -10.01 -4.97 -13.74
C PHE A 254 -11.39 -5.36 -14.27
N GLY A 255 -12.24 -4.40 -14.64
CA GLY A 255 -13.50 -4.61 -15.36
C GLY A 255 -14.63 -5.24 -14.54
N PHE A 256 -14.72 -4.89 -13.24
CA PHE A 256 -15.84 -5.27 -12.37
C PHE A 256 -16.30 -4.07 -11.52
N LYS A 257 -17.36 -4.22 -10.76
CA LYS A 257 -17.85 -3.18 -9.84
C LYS A 257 -17.90 -3.73 -8.41
N ALA A 258 -17.14 -3.13 -7.51
CA ALA A 258 -17.20 -3.41 -6.08
C ALA A 258 -18.52 -2.90 -5.46
N ASP A 259 -18.93 -3.47 -4.32
CA ASP A 259 -20.02 -2.90 -3.50
C ASP A 259 -19.44 -1.87 -2.53
N LEU A 260 -18.26 -2.13 -2.00
CA LEU A 260 -17.48 -1.24 -1.14
C LEU A 260 -16.02 -1.23 -1.60
N ILE A 261 -15.41 -0.04 -1.59
CA ILE A 261 -13.99 0.14 -1.89
C ILE A 261 -13.32 1.00 -0.82
N CYS A 262 -12.14 0.57 -0.35
CA CYS A 262 -11.39 1.21 0.72
C CYS A 262 -10.19 1.96 0.17
N PHE A 263 -10.07 3.26 0.45
CA PHE A 263 -8.91 4.08 0.09
C PHE A 263 -8.21 4.65 1.32
N CYS A 264 -6.88 4.83 1.21
CA CYS A 264 -6.04 5.53 2.17
C CYS A 264 -4.74 5.96 1.46
N LYS A 265 -3.61 6.00 2.16
CA LYS A 265 -2.25 6.20 1.62
C LYS A 265 -2.19 7.30 0.55
N ALA A 266 -2.19 6.92 -0.74
CA ALA A 266 -2.08 7.84 -1.87
C ALA A 266 -3.21 8.87 -1.97
N LEU A 267 -4.29 8.70 -1.23
CA LEU A 267 -5.49 9.54 -1.26
C LEU A 267 -5.21 11.03 -1.01
N ALA A 268 -4.21 11.35 -0.17
CA ALA A 268 -3.89 12.73 0.21
C ALA A 268 -2.38 12.99 0.34
N ASN A 269 -1.56 12.29 -0.42
CA ASN A 269 -0.10 12.48 -0.51
C ASN A 269 0.60 12.63 0.85
N GLY A 270 0.34 11.73 1.80
CA GLY A 270 0.96 11.72 3.12
C GLY A 270 0.13 12.36 4.24
N TYR A 271 -0.92 13.13 3.93
CA TYR A 271 -1.88 13.60 4.94
C TYR A 271 -2.83 12.48 5.37
N ASN A 272 -3.14 12.42 6.66
CA ASN A 272 -3.84 11.30 7.28
C ASN A 272 -5.34 11.33 6.98
N VAL A 273 -5.79 10.66 5.95
CA VAL A 273 -7.19 10.41 5.64
C VAL A 273 -7.38 9.07 4.96
N SER A 274 -8.49 8.43 5.25
CA SER A 274 -8.98 7.26 4.54
C SER A 274 -10.45 7.45 4.18
N ALA A 275 -10.90 6.77 3.13
CA ALA A 275 -12.29 6.80 2.68
C ALA A 275 -12.80 5.39 2.41
N LEU A 276 -13.99 5.08 2.94
CA LEU A 276 -14.82 3.99 2.47
C LEU A 276 -15.83 4.58 1.48
N CYS A 277 -15.77 4.14 0.23
CA CYS A 277 -16.76 4.47 -0.78
C CYS A 277 -17.61 3.25 -1.07
N GLY A 278 -18.89 3.46 -1.43
CA GLY A 278 -19.79 2.34 -1.67
C GLY A 278 -21.02 2.68 -2.48
N GLN A 279 -21.75 1.63 -2.88
CA GLN A 279 -22.98 1.73 -3.63
C GLN A 279 -24.16 2.16 -2.72
N ASP A 280 -25.15 2.82 -3.29
CA ASP A 280 -26.29 3.46 -2.59
C ASP A 280 -27.06 2.50 -1.67
N PHE A 281 -27.20 1.23 -2.06
CA PHE A 281 -27.94 0.25 -1.26
C PHE A 281 -27.31 -0.05 0.13
N LEU A 282 -26.03 0.30 0.36
CA LEU A 282 -25.34 0.16 1.65
C LEU A 282 -25.35 1.45 2.49
N LYS A 283 -25.73 2.59 1.92
CA LYS A 283 -25.66 3.91 2.55
C LYS A 283 -26.40 3.99 3.89
N ASN A 284 -27.62 3.49 3.93
CA ASN A 284 -28.43 3.51 5.17
C ASN A 284 -27.84 2.58 6.25
N THR A 285 -27.21 1.47 5.85
CA THR A 285 -26.55 0.58 6.80
C THR A 285 -25.38 1.28 7.46
N VAL A 286 -24.52 1.93 6.69
CA VAL A 286 -23.36 2.66 7.23
C VAL A 286 -23.82 3.81 8.13
N SER A 287 -24.85 4.58 7.74
CA SER A 287 -25.33 5.72 8.52
C SER A 287 -25.90 5.31 9.89
N GLY A 288 -26.35 4.08 10.04
CA GLY A 288 -26.87 3.54 11.30
C GLY A 288 -25.78 2.97 12.25
N MET A 289 -24.52 2.99 11.86
CA MET A 289 -23.44 2.40 12.65
C MET A 289 -22.84 3.41 13.63
N SER A 290 -22.57 2.96 14.86
CA SER A 290 -21.80 3.73 15.84
C SER A 290 -20.32 3.51 15.61
N TYR A 291 -19.75 4.29 14.67
CA TYR A 291 -18.35 4.17 14.27
C TYR A 291 -17.75 5.56 14.02
N THR A 292 -16.84 6.00 14.89
CA THR A 292 -16.30 7.37 14.88
C THR A 292 -14.94 7.46 15.55
N GLY A 293 -14.22 8.54 15.25
CA GLY A 293 -12.92 8.88 15.87
C GLY A 293 -12.74 10.39 15.96
N SER A 294 -12.11 10.88 17.03
CA SER A 294 -11.99 12.32 17.35
C SER A 294 -11.37 13.17 16.24
N TYR A 295 -10.45 12.60 15.46
CA TYR A 295 -9.73 13.31 14.40
C TYR A 295 -10.27 13.07 12.99
N TRP A 296 -11.34 12.27 12.86
CA TRP A 296 -11.77 11.81 11.54
C TRP A 296 -12.33 12.93 10.67
N LEU A 297 -12.86 13.99 11.29
CA LEU A 297 -13.41 15.16 10.61
C LEU A 297 -12.43 16.34 10.51
N SER A 298 -11.13 16.11 10.76
CA SER A 298 -10.09 17.11 10.56
C SER A 298 -10.03 17.57 9.10
N ALA A 299 -10.12 18.88 8.88
CA ALA A 299 -10.35 19.49 7.57
C ALA A 299 -9.07 19.58 6.70
N VAL A 300 -7.90 19.71 7.33
CA VAL A 300 -6.62 19.81 6.62
C VAL A 300 -6.36 18.62 5.70
N PRO A 301 -6.55 17.35 6.12
CA PRO A 301 -6.41 16.22 5.22
C PRO A 301 -7.45 16.17 4.08
N PHE A 302 -8.65 16.74 4.27
CA PHE A 302 -9.64 16.85 3.20
C PHE A 302 -9.19 17.82 2.12
N ALA A 303 -8.68 18.99 2.51
CA ALA A 303 -8.12 19.96 1.56
C ALA A 303 -6.92 19.39 0.80
N ALA A 304 -6.03 18.68 1.50
CA ALA A 304 -4.90 17.98 0.90
C ALA A 304 -5.35 16.91 -0.10
N GLY A 305 -6.36 16.10 0.27
CA GLY A 305 -6.92 15.05 -0.59
C GLY A 305 -7.57 15.59 -1.87
N ILE A 306 -8.31 16.69 -1.75
CA ILE A 306 -8.90 17.38 -2.91
C ILE A 306 -7.78 17.81 -3.87
N ALA A 307 -6.78 18.57 -3.39
CA ALA A 307 -5.67 19.03 -4.21
C ALA A 307 -4.88 17.86 -4.84
N CYS A 308 -4.68 16.78 -4.08
CA CYS A 308 -3.99 15.59 -4.55
C CYS A 308 -4.75 14.93 -5.72
N ILE A 309 -6.06 14.66 -5.57
CA ILE A 309 -6.86 14.01 -6.63
C ILE A 309 -6.97 14.90 -7.87
N GLU A 310 -7.22 16.19 -7.70
CA GLU A 310 -7.29 17.13 -8.81
C GLU A 310 -5.96 17.16 -9.60
N LYS A 311 -4.83 17.16 -8.89
CA LYS A 311 -3.50 17.07 -9.52
C LYS A 311 -3.29 15.73 -10.23
N MET A 312 -3.68 14.62 -9.63
CA MET A 312 -3.61 13.30 -10.26
C MET A 312 -4.44 13.23 -11.54
N LYS A 313 -5.65 13.77 -11.54
CA LYS A 313 -6.52 13.87 -12.74
C LYS A 313 -5.83 14.69 -13.84
N LYS A 314 -5.31 15.88 -13.50
CA LYS A 314 -4.62 16.76 -14.44
C LYS A 314 -3.40 16.12 -15.10
N LEU A 315 -2.68 15.29 -14.37
CA LEU A 315 -1.44 14.67 -14.82
C LEU A 315 -1.66 13.34 -15.57
N ASP A 316 -2.88 12.79 -15.59
CA ASP A 316 -3.11 11.39 -15.99
C ASP A 316 -2.13 10.47 -15.25
N LEU A 317 -2.10 10.62 -13.92
CA LEU A 317 -1.03 10.10 -13.08
C LEU A 317 -0.80 8.59 -13.19
N PRO A 318 -1.83 7.72 -13.24
CA PRO A 318 -1.60 6.28 -13.38
C PRO A 318 -0.76 5.92 -14.61
N ARG A 319 -1.01 6.55 -15.76
CA ARG A 319 -0.20 6.33 -16.96
C ARG A 319 1.25 6.75 -16.74
N VAL A 320 1.49 7.94 -16.18
CA VAL A 320 2.84 8.45 -15.92
C VAL A 320 3.61 7.54 -14.97
N LEU A 321 2.98 7.07 -13.87
CA LEU A 321 3.63 6.18 -12.90
C LEU A 321 3.98 4.83 -13.52
N ASN A 322 3.09 4.26 -14.33
CA ASN A 322 3.33 2.98 -14.99
C ASN A 322 4.43 3.07 -16.06
N GLU A 323 4.50 4.17 -16.82
CA GLU A 323 5.59 4.42 -17.76
C GLU A 323 6.96 4.49 -17.05
N LYS A 324 7.05 5.26 -15.95
CA LYS A 324 8.27 5.35 -15.13
C LYS A 324 8.64 4.00 -14.51
N GLY A 325 7.68 3.30 -13.95
CA GLY A 325 7.90 2.00 -13.33
C GLY A 325 8.35 0.94 -14.33
N LYS A 326 7.76 0.94 -15.54
CA LYS A 326 8.21 0.06 -16.62
C LYS A 326 9.66 0.35 -17.03
N LYS A 327 10.01 1.61 -17.24
CA LYS A 327 11.37 2.03 -17.56
C LYS A 327 12.39 1.57 -16.51
N LEU A 328 12.04 1.74 -15.22
CA LEU A 328 12.88 1.28 -14.12
C LEU A 328 13.00 -0.24 -14.13
N GLY A 329 11.88 -0.96 -14.18
CA GLY A 329 11.87 -2.43 -14.14
C GLY A 329 12.67 -3.07 -15.26
N ASP A 330 12.49 -2.59 -16.50
CA ASP A 330 13.25 -3.06 -17.66
C ASP A 330 14.77 -2.84 -17.46
N GLY A 331 15.16 -1.67 -16.94
CA GLY A 331 16.57 -1.35 -16.67
C GLY A 331 17.17 -2.19 -15.55
N LEU A 332 16.45 -2.46 -14.48
CA LEU A 332 16.90 -3.31 -13.37
C LEU A 332 17.08 -4.78 -13.82
N ILE A 333 16.17 -5.30 -14.64
CA ILE A 333 16.27 -6.66 -15.22
C ILE A 333 17.53 -6.76 -16.07
N GLU A 334 17.79 -5.78 -16.94
CA GLU A 334 18.96 -5.78 -17.80
C GLU A 334 20.26 -5.67 -16.99
N ALA A 335 20.30 -4.82 -15.96
CA ALA A 335 21.42 -4.72 -15.04
C ALA A 335 21.71 -6.07 -14.34
N GLY A 336 20.68 -6.79 -13.89
CA GLY A 336 20.86 -8.12 -13.30
C GLY A 336 21.46 -9.13 -14.27
N LYS A 337 20.94 -9.17 -15.51
CA LYS A 337 21.42 -10.10 -16.56
C LYS A 337 22.88 -9.93 -16.89
N GLN A 338 23.42 -8.70 -16.90
CA GLN A 338 24.84 -8.44 -17.18
C GLN A 338 25.78 -9.17 -16.21
N TYR A 339 25.31 -9.43 -14.98
CA TYR A 339 26.06 -10.11 -13.93
C TYR A 339 25.55 -11.55 -13.69
N GLY A 340 24.69 -12.08 -14.56
CA GLY A 340 24.16 -13.45 -14.47
C GLY A 340 23.16 -13.65 -13.35
N PHE A 341 22.41 -12.62 -12.98
CA PHE A 341 21.26 -12.72 -12.07
C PHE A 341 19.94 -12.65 -12.84
N ASP A 342 18.99 -13.48 -12.44
CA ASP A 342 17.62 -13.42 -12.92
C ASP A 342 16.77 -12.61 -11.95
N LEU A 343 16.57 -11.31 -12.24
CA LEU A 343 15.76 -10.43 -11.43
C LEU A 343 14.32 -10.40 -11.96
N HIS A 344 13.38 -10.85 -11.13
CA HIS A 344 11.96 -10.71 -11.36
C HIS A 344 11.45 -9.33 -10.87
N VAL A 345 10.70 -8.65 -11.73
CA VAL A 345 9.92 -7.46 -11.39
C VAL A 345 8.46 -7.80 -11.61
N SER A 346 7.71 -8.00 -10.55
CA SER A 346 6.36 -8.54 -10.61
C SER A 346 5.29 -7.55 -10.15
N GLY A 347 4.05 -7.69 -10.66
CA GLY A 347 2.91 -6.81 -10.38
C GLY A 347 2.74 -5.69 -11.37
N MET A 348 2.06 -4.62 -10.95
CA MET A 348 1.88 -3.41 -11.77
C MET A 348 3.15 -2.56 -11.73
N PRO A 349 3.56 -1.93 -12.84
CA PRO A 349 4.79 -1.12 -12.87
C PRO A 349 4.85 -0.02 -11.83
N SER A 350 3.73 0.58 -11.45
CA SER A 350 3.63 1.63 -10.43
C SER A 350 3.68 1.10 -8.98
N LEU A 351 3.52 -0.22 -8.81
CA LEU A 351 3.52 -0.93 -7.52
C LEU A 351 4.03 -2.36 -7.74
N PHE A 352 5.33 -2.54 -7.66
CA PHE A 352 6.01 -3.77 -8.04
C PHE A 352 6.76 -4.42 -6.87
N TYR A 353 7.12 -5.68 -7.04
CA TYR A 353 8.04 -6.38 -6.15
C TYR A 353 9.27 -6.85 -6.92
N LEU A 354 10.42 -6.79 -6.26
CA LEU A 354 11.72 -7.24 -6.79
C LEU A 354 12.11 -8.55 -6.12
N ARG A 355 12.60 -9.53 -6.89
CA ARG A 355 13.12 -10.77 -6.35
C ARG A 355 14.13 -11.40 -7.30
N LEU A 356 15.24 -11.91 -6.75
CA LEU A 356 16.13 -12.81 -7.49
C LEU A 356 15.46 -14.18 -7.58
N ALA A 357 15.22 -14.68 -8.80
CA ALA A 357 14.43 -15.88 -9.03
C ALA A 357 15.07 -17.14 -8.46
N ASP A 358 16.40 -17.25 -8.59
CA ASP A 358 17.16 -18.42 -8.17
C ASP A 358 17.60 -18.39 -6.71
N ASP A 359 17.02 -17.47 -5.91
CA ASP A 359 17.31 -17.33 -4.48
C ASP A 359 16.06 -17.55 -3.61
N PRO A 360 15.64 -18.81 -3.38
CA PRO A 360 14.50 -19.11 -2.51
C PRO A 360 14.72 -18.74 -1.04
N SER A 361 16.00 -18.57 -0.64
CA SER A 361 16.36 -18.14 0.72
C SER A 361 16.23 -16.64 0.94
N LEU A 362 16.16 -15.85 -0.11
CA LEU A 362 16.25 -14.39 -0.13
C LEU A 362 17.58 -13.83 0.43
N MET A 363 18.61 -14.64 0.60
CA MET A 363 19.88 -14.18 1.19
C MET A 363 20.72 -13.37 0.19
N LEU A 364 20.83 -13.82 -1.07
CA LEU A 364 21.49 -13.04 -2.13
C LEU A 364 20.67 -11.78 -2.46
N HIS A 365 19.35 -11.92 -2.50
CA HIS A 365 18.45 -10.79 -2.70
C HIS A 365 18.64 -9.73 -1.61
N GLN A 366 18.71 -10.15 -0.33
CA GLN A 366 18.98 -9.26 0.80
C GLN A 366 20.32 -8.55 0.65
N GLU A 367 21.37 -9.28 0.24
CA GLU A 367 22.69 -8.69 0.06
C GLU A 367 22.71 -7.64 -1.06
N TRP A 368 22.06 -7.93 -2.20
CA TRP A 368 21.93 -6.98 -3.30
C TRP A 368 21.15 -5.73 -2.89
N ILE A 369 20.03 -5.89 -2.19
CA ILE A 369 19.26 -4.75 -1.64
C ILE A 369 20.13 -3.92 -0.69
N ALA A 370 20.90 -4.56 0.21
CA ALA A 370 21.79 -3.87 1.14
C ALA A 370 22.84 -3.04 0.40
N GLU A 371 23.42 -3.57 -0.68
CA GLU A 371 24.40 -2.83 -1.49
C GLU A 371 23.76 -1.65 -2.24
N CYS A 372 22.49 -1.76 -2.67
CA CYS A 372 21.73 -0.63 -3.23
C CYS A 372 21.52 0.46 -2.17
N VAL A 373 21.06 0.09 -0.97
CA VAL A 373 20.78 1.04 0.12
C VAL A 373 22.05 1.76 0.56
N LYS A 374 23.18 1.06 0.69
CA LYS A 374 24.48 1.67 1.00
C LYS A 374 24.93 2.71 -0.02
N ARG A 375 24.37 2.71 -1.22
CA ARG A 375 24.71 3.62 -2.33
C ARG A 375 23.60 4.66 -2.63
N GLY A 376 22.61 4.78 -1.73
CA GLY A 376 21.61 5.84 -1.80
C GLY A 376 20.32 5.49 -2.55
N VAL A 377 20.05 4.21 -2.80
CA VAL A 377 18.78 3.74 -3.35
C VAL A 377 18.05 2.92 -2.30
N PHE A 378 16.92 3.43 -1.81
CA PHE A 378 16.17 2.79 -0.73
C PHE A 378 15.15 1.79 -1.26
N PHE A 379 15.58 0.55 -1.35
CA PHE A 379 14.75 -0.64 -1.55
C PHE A 379 14.59 -1.42 -0.25
N THR A 380 13.60 -2.30 -0.19
CA THR A 380 13.40 -3.25 0.90
C THR A 380 13.31 -4.69 0.36
N THR A 381 13.74 -5.66 1.14
CA THR A 381 13.74 -7.07 0.73
C THR A 381 12.33 -7.68 0.73
N HIS A 382 11.48 -7.24 1.66
CA HIS A 382 10.24 -7.92 1.99
C HIS A 382 8.98 -7.26 1.46
N HIS A 383 9.04 -5.99 1.07
CA HIS A 383 7.86 -5.20 0.75
C HIS A 383 7.84 -4.79 -0.72
N ASN A 384 6.64 -4.45 -1.22
CA ASN A 384 6.44 -3.84 -2.53
C ASN A 384 7.08 -2.46 -2.58
N HIS A 385 7.51 -2.08 -3.78
CA HIS A 385 8.07 -0.77 -4.10
C HIS A 385 7.06 0.08 -4.86
N PHE A 386 7.21 1.39 -4.75
CA PHE A 386 6.27 2.36 -5.29
C PHE A 386 6.99 3.37 -6.19
N ILE A 387 6.33 3.74 -7.28
CA ILE A 387 6.72 4.90 -8.09
C ILE A 387 5.95 6.11 -7.59
N ASN A 388 6.63 7.26 -7.44
CA ASN A 388 6.01 8.55 -7.22
C ASN A 388 6.22 9.49 -8.42
N TYR A 389 5.41 10.54 -8.50
CA TYR A 389 5.46 11.49 -9.62
C TYR A 389 6.77 12.27 -9.69
N ALA A 390 7.35 12.65 -8.54
CA ALA A 390 8.56 13.45 -8.47
C ALA A 390 9.81 12.71 -8.96
N LEU A 391 9.78 11.37 -9.05
CA LEU A 391 10.88 10.56 -9.57
C LEU A 391 11.22 10.99 -11.00
N SER A 392 12.42 11.50 -11.22
CA SER A 392 12.87 11.97 -12.53
C SER A 392 13.51 10.85 -13.36
N ASP A 393 13.70 11.09 -14.66
CA ASP A 393 14.47 10.18 -15.51
C ASP A 393 15.93 10.04 -15.07
N ALA A 394 16.51 11.09 -14.48
CA ALA A 394 17.84 11.05 -13.91
C ALA A 394 17.91 10.14 -12.67
N ASP A 395 16.88 10.17 -11.82
CA ASP A 395 16.78 9.29 -10.64
C ASP A 395 16.67 7.82 -11.07
N ILE A 396 15.88 7.55 -12.11
CA ILE A 396 15.76 6.20 -12.66
C ILE A 396 17.11 5.71 -13.20
N ALA A 397 17.81 6.56 -13.94
CA ALA A 397 19.13 6.22 -14.46
C ALA A 397 20.18 6.01 -13.33
N GLU A 398 20.17 6.87 -12.30
CA GLU A 398 21.00 6.72 -11.11
C GLU A 398 20.69 5.41 -10.39
N THR A 399 19.41 5.07 -10.22
CA THR A 399 18.98 3.83 -9.59
C THR A 399 19.48 2.59 -10.35
N ILE A 400 19.37 2.58 -11.68
CA ILE A 400 19.85 1.47 -12.50
C ILE A 400 21.38 1.32 -12.37
N ALA A 401 22.12 2.43 -12.41
CA ALA A 401 23.57 2.41 -12.25
C ALA A 401 24.01 1.90 -10.86
N VAL A 402 23.28 2.29 -9.80
CA VAL A 402 23.50 1.78 -8.43
C VAL A 402 23.21 0.28 -8.37
N ALA A 403 22.12 -0.18 -8.95
CA ALA A 403 21.74 -1.58 -8.97
C ALA A 403 22.77 -2.44 -9.73
N GLU A 404 23.30 -1.92 -10.84
CA GLU A 404 24.38 -2.57 -11.63
C GLU A 404 25.65 -2.72 -10.80
N GLU A 405 26.12 -1.65 -10.12
CA GLU A 405 27.28 -1.72 -9.23
C GLU A 405 27.04 -2.70 -8.07
N ALA A 406 25.83 -2.71 -7.50
CA ALA A 406 25.45 -3.66 -6.45
C ALA A 406 25.51 -5.12 -6.95
N PHE A 407 25.02 -5.40 -8.16
CA PHE A 407 25.14 -6.73 -8.77
C PHE A 407 26.59 -7.15 -9.00
N SER A 408 27.44 -6.22 -9.46
CA SER A 408 28.89 -6.47 -9.60
C SER A 408 29.51 -6.91 -8.28
N VAL A 409 29.24 -6.18 -7.19
CA VAL A 409 29.77 -6.49 -5.86
C VAL A 409 29.28 -7.85 -5.35
N VAL A 410 27.99 -8.15 -5.51
CA VAL A 410 27.45 -9.46 -5.10
C VAL A 410 28.07 -10.59 -5.93
N ARG A 411 28.27 -10.40 -7.25
CA ARG A 411 28.89 -11.40 -8.12
C ARG A 411 30.35 -11.65 -7.77
N GLU A 412 31.11 -10.63 -7.39
CA GLU A 412 32.48 -10.78 -6.93
C GLU A 412 32.58 -11.62 -5.64
N ARG A 413 31.63 -11.50 -4.74
CA ARG A 413 31.54 -12.28 -3.49
C ARG A 413 31.03 -13.71 -3.72
N HIS A 414 30.20 -13.89 -4.72
CA HIS A 414 29.55 -15.16 -5.08
C HIS A 414 29.79 -15.47 -6.56
N PRO A 415 31.04 -15.85 -6.95
CA PRO A 415 31.34 -16.20 -8.33
C PRO A 415 30.48 -17.38 -8.78
N GLN A 416 30.11 -17.39 -10.07
CA GLN A 416 29.51 -18.60 -10.69
C GLN A 416 30.65 -19.56 -11.01
N ASP A 417 30.50 -20.85 -10.69
CA ASP A 417 31.40 -21.93 -11.06
C ASP A 417 31.48 -22.12 -12.58
#